data_d40d3a3ef980214e99c13938195c9c41
#
_entry.id   d40d3a3ef980214e99c13938195c9c41
#
_cell.length_a   1.000
_cell.length_b   1.000
_cell.length_c   1.000
_cell.angle_alpha   90.00
_cell.angle_beta   90.00
_cell.angle_gamma   90.00
#
_symmetry.space_group_name_H-M   'P 1'
#
loop_
_entity.id
_entity.type
_entity.pdbx_description
1 polymer ?
#
loop_
_entity_poly.entity_id
_entity_poly.type
_entity_poly.pdbx_seq_one_letter_code
_entity_poly.pdbx_strand_id
1 'polypeptide(L)'
;MKGMFCKRFIALVTVLTLAFGVFAPYSNASAETGAALNIEAGAAILVEANSGKIVYQKNADELLSIASMTKMMSEYLVHEAVDKGKLKWDQKIKVSEYAYKISQDASLSNVALENGGLYTVKELYEAMAIFSANGATIALAEAIAGKEVDFVKMMNDKAKELGLKNYKFVNSTGLTNKDLKGMHPEGTTPDEENKMSAKDVATLAQHLIKDYPKVLDTAKIPKKVFRPEKEKFGMSNWNWMLKGLVKEYDGVDGLKTGSTPEAGDCFTGTVERNGMRFISVVIKTSSHTARFDETKKLYDYGFANFEMKKMYEKGSSVKGKETVRVENAKDKDVAVQTKQAVSLPVPKGSKDVYKTEFKEVNKGQEAPLKKGVALGQMVVTSKDSNDPGFLSGKSLQVDLVTKSEVEEAGWFTRSMRGIGSFFSGMWNGAIDTVKGWF
;
A
#
# COMPACT_ATOMS: atom_id res chain seq x y z
N MET A 1 -75.82 -40.02 11.99
CA MET A 1 -74.81 -39.44 12.86
C MET A 1 -73.37 -39.58 12.31
N LYS A 2 -73.12 -39.36 11.00
CA LYS A 2 -71.78 -39.48 10.37
C LYS A 2 -71.28 -38.19 9.69
N GLY A 3 -72.03 -37.08 9.84
CA GLY A 3 -71.65 -35.83 9.08
C GLY A 3 -71.15 -34.67 9.94
N MET A 4 -71.14 -34.80 11.27
CA MET A 4 -70.83 -33.67 12.16
C MET A 4 -69.43 -33.72 12.77
N PHE A 5 -68.77 -34.87 12.72
CA PHE A 5 -67.39 -35.03 13.21
C PHE A 5 -66.33 -34.53 12.19
N CYS A 6 -66.63 -34.53 10.91
CA CYS A 6 -65.67 -34.13 9.86
C CYS A 6 -65.51 -32.60 9.77
N LYS A 7 -66.53 -31.80 10.09
CA LYS A 7 -66.51 -30.34 10.01
C LYS A 7 -65.75 -29.68 11.19
N ARG A 8 -65.67 -30.35 12.34
CA ARG A 8 -64.94 -29.81 13.52
C ARG A 8 -63.44 -30.12 13.44
N PHE A 9 -63.06 -31.18 12.73
CA PHE A 9 -61.60 -31.50 12.56
C PHE A 9 -60.93 -30.61 11.55
N ILE A 10 -61.64 -30.17 10.49
CA ILE A 10 -61.11 -29.24 9.47
C ILE A 10 -60.93 -27.83 10.03
N ALA A 11 -61.81 -27.38 10.94
CA ALA A 11 -61.69 -26.07 11.60
C ALA A 11 -60.53 -26.00 12.59
N LEU A 12 -60.15 -27.13 13.21
CA LEU A 12 -59.02 -27.17 14.17
C LEU A 12 -57.66 -27.22 13.46
N VAL A 13 -57.59 -27.83 12.30
CA VAL A 13 -56.31 -27.87 11.51
C VAL A 13 -56.07 -26.52 10.82
N THR A 14 -57.10 -25.79 10.42
CA THR A 14 -56.93 -24.45 9.80
C THR A 14 -56.53 -23.36 10.81
N VAL A 15 -56.89 -23.49 12.07
CA VAL A 15 -56.48 -22.56 13.15
C VAL A 15 -55.05 -22.84 13.62
N LEU A 16 -54.58 -24.11 13.55
CA LEU A 16 -53.21 -24.46 13.94
C LEU A 16 -52.17 -24.04 12.84
N THR A 17 -52.57 -23.97 11.57
CA THR A 17 -51.68 -23.49 10.50
C THR A 17 -51.54 -21.97 10.47
N LEU A 18 -52.47 -21.22 11.01
CA LEU A 18 -52.38 -19.75 11.12
C LEU A 18 -51.57 -19.29 12.39
N ALA A 19 -51.38 -20.14 13.39
CA ALA A 19 -50.60 -19.82 14.58
C ALA A 19 -49.08 -20.07 14.42
N PHE A 20 -48.64 -20.86 13.41
CA PHE A 20 -47.24 -21.12 13.13
C PHE A 20 -46.62 -20.16 12.09
N GLY A 21 -47.40 -19.26 11.51
CA GLY A 21 -46.94 -18.29 10.50
C GLY A 21 -46.33 -16.99 11.03
N VAL A 22 -46.19 -16.78 12.35
CA VAL A 22 -45.76 -15.51 12.93
C VAL A 22 -44.42 -15.59 13.65
N PHE A 23 -43.78 -16.77 13.72
CA PHE A 23 -42.40 -16.92 14.21
C PHE A 23 -41.45 -17.36 13.08
N ALA A 24 -41.46 -16.64 11.96
CA ALA A 24 -40.27 -16.58 11.15
C ALA A 24 -39.25 -15.74 11.91
N PRO A 25 -38.05 -16.26 12.20
CA PRO A 25 -37.00 -15.39 12.74
C PRO A 25 -36.83 -14.25 11.73
N TYR A 26 -36.93 -13.01 12.19
CA TYR A 26 -36.41 -11.88 11.44
C TYR A 26 -34.92 -12.19 11.20
N SER A 27 -34.61 -12.85 10.10
CA SER A 27 -33.29 -12.78 9.54
C SER A 27 -33.09 -11.29 9.29
N ASN A 28 -32.24 -10.67 10.10
CA ASN A 28 -31.66 -9.41 9.72
C ASN A 28 -31.10 -9.66 8.30
N ALA A 29 -31.82 -9.14 7.32
CA ALA A 29 -31.29 -9.01 5.98
C ALA A 29 -30.07 -8.10 6.16
N SER A 30 -28.94 -8.72 6.39
CA SER A 30 -27.66 -8.10 6.11
C SER A 30 -27.82 -7.59 4.69
N ALA A 31 -27.76 -6.28 4.50
CA ALA A 31 -27.84 -5.67 3.19
C ALA A 31 -26.91 -6.49 2.30
N GLU A 32 -27.47 -7.16 1.31
CA GLU A 32 -26.75 -7.92 0.31
C GLU A 32 -25.81 -6.92 -0.36
N THR A 33 -24.58 -6.84 0.17
CA THR A 33 -23.50 -6.10 -0.44
C THR A 33 -23.32 -6.76 -1.80
N GLY A 34 -23.71 -6.05 -2.86
CA GLY A 34 -23.87 -6.39 -4.25
C GLY A 34 -23.12 -7.62 -4.74
N ALA A 35 -23.59 -8.21 -5.83
CA ALA A 35 -23.06 -9.44 -6.45
C ALA A 35 -21.53 -9.51 -6.27
N ALA A 36 -21.05 -10.61 -5.68
CA ALA A 36 -19.64 -10.78 -5.33
C ALA A 36 -18.79 -10.42 -6.55
N LEU A 37 -17.94 -9.40 -6.41
CA LEU A 37 -17.08 -8.93 -7.49
C LEU A 37 -16.18 -10.09 -7.94
N ASN A 38 -16.44 -10.62 -9.14
CA ASN A 38 -15.63 -11.69 -9.72
C ASN A 38 -14.51 -11.08 -10.58
N ILE A 39 -13.29 -11.20 -10.11
CA ILE A 39 -12.07 -10.80 -10.83
C ILE A 39 -11.38 -12.04 -11.41
N GLU A 40 -11.24 -12.07 -12.72
CA GLU A 40 -10.58 -13.16 -13.44
C GLU A 40 -9.06 -12.93 -13.53
N ALA A 41 -8.40 -13.12 -12.39
CA ALA A 41 -6.95 -13.03 -12.23
C ALA A 41 -6.49 -14.10 -11.23
N GLY A 42 -5.22 -14.49 -11.29
CA GLY A 42 -4.60 -15.36 -10.27
C GLY A 42 -4.61 -14.70 -8.90
N ALA A 43 -4.21 -13.42 -8.84
CA ALA A 43 -4.31 -12.58 -7.65
C ALA A 43 -4.77 -11.16 -8.01
N ALA A 44 -5.49 -10.50 -7.09
CA ALA A 44 -5.92 -9.12 -7.26
C ALA A 44 -6.06 -8.39 -5.91
N ILE A 45 -5.85 -7.08 -5.93
CA ILE A 45 -6.09 -6.21 -4.77
C ILE A 45 -6.50 -4.81 -5.23
N LEU A 46 -7.36 -4.16 -4.46
CA LEU A 46 -7.70 -2.74 -4.58
C LEU A 46 -7.50 -2.06 -3.23
N VAL A 47 -6.74 -0.98 -3.22
CA VAL A 47 -6.31 -0.27 -2.01
C VAL A 47 -6.57 1.22 -2.14
N GLU A 48 -7.08 1.86 -1.10
CA GLU A 48 -7.05 3.32 -1.03
C GLU A 48 -5.61 3.78 -0.72
N ALA A 49 -5.06 4.61 -1.60
CA ALA A 49 -3.62 4.88 -1.66
C ALA A 49 -3.06 5.58 -0.42
N ASN A 50 -3.79 6.53 0.17
CA ASN A 50 -3.26 7.32 1.28
C ASN A 50 -3.25 6.55 2.60
N SER A 51 -4.32 5.83 2.90
CA SER A 51 -4.47 5.07 4.14
C SER A 51 -3.91 3.66 4.06
N GLY A 52 -3.74 3.13 2.85
CA GLY A 52 -3.43 1.71 2.63
C GLY A 52 -4.61 0.79 2.93
N LYS A 53 -5.86 1.33 3.04
CA LYS A 53 -7.05 0.52 3.31
C LYS A 53 -7.36 -0.40 2.14
N ILE A 54 -7.37 -1.70 2.40
CA ILE A 54 -7.74 -2.71 1.41
C ILE A 54 -9.28 -2.73 1.31
N VAL A 55 -9.81 -2.50 0.11
CA VAL A 55 -11.26 -2.52 -0.16
C VAL A 55 -11.71 -3.74 -0.96
N TYR A 56 -10.75 -4.42 -1.61
CA TYR A 56 -10.95 -5.71 -2.25
C TYR A 56 -9.65 -6.50 -2.26
N GLN A 57 -9.73 -7.82 -2.12
CA GLN A 57 -8.58 -8.71 -2.32
C GLN A 57 -9.01 -10.11 -2.77
N LYS A 58 -8.17 -10.74 -3.60
CA LYS A 58 -8.25 -12.13 -4.04
C LYS A 58 -6.84 -12.68 -4.10
N ASN A 59 -6.54 -13.76 -3.35
CA ASN A 59 -5.22 -14.41 -3.29
C ASN A 59 -4.06 -13.42 -3.10
N ALA A 60 -4.31 -12.31 -2.37
CA ALA A 60 -3.40 -11.15 -2.35
C ALA A 60 -2.04 -11.40 -1.69
N ASP A 61 -1.91 -12.46 -0.89
CA ASP A 61 -0.67 -12.85 -0.22
C ASP A 61 0.09 -13.98 -0.99
N GLU A 62 -0.45 -14.47 -2.13
CA GLU A 62 0.19 -15.50 -2.95
C GLU A 62 1.43 -14.95 -3.67
N LEU A 63 2.55 -15.70 -3.62
CA LEU A 63 3.81 -15.34 -4.27
C LEU A 63 3.78 -15.73 -5.75
N LEU A 64 3.63 -14.77 -6.64
CA LEU A 64 3.50 -14.95 -8.09
C LEU A 64 4.59 -14.19 -8.85
N SER A 65 4.92 -14.66 -10.06
CA SER A 65 5.74 -13.92 -11.00
C SER A 65 5.07 -12.62 -11.41
N ILE A 66 5.82 -11.50 -11.40
CA ILE A 66 5.26 -10.15 -11.59
C ILE A 66 5.75 -9.48 -12.87
N ALA A 67 6.64 -10.14 -13.61
CA ALA A 67 7.22 -9.61 -14.85
C ALA A 67 7.74 -8.17 -14.67
N SER A 68 7.54 -7.33 -15.67
CA SER A 68 8.01 -5.93 -15.67
C SER A 68 7.36 -5.01 -14.63
N MET A 69 6.39 -5.47 -13.80
CA MET A 69 6.00 -4.69 -12.62
C MET A 69 7.17 -4.55 -11.62
N THR A 70 8.18 -5.43 -11.71
CA THR A 70 9.49 -5.30 -11.06
C THR A 70 10.09 -3.91 -11.21
N LYS A 71 9.92 -3.26 -12.37
CA LYS A 71 10.52 -1.96 -12.66
C LYS A 71 10.02 -0.85 -11.73
N MET A 72 8.93 -1.04 -11.01
CA MET A 72 8.53 -0.09 -9.97
C MET A 72 9.57 -0.02 -8.83
N MET A 73 10.23 -1.15 -8.49
CA MET A 73 11.35 -1.13 -7.54
C MET A 73 12.59 -0.46 -8.16
N SER A 74 12.84 -0.71 -9.44
CA SER A 74 13.94 -0.03 -10.16
C SER A 74 13.69 1.48 -10.24
N GLU A 75 12.46 1.91 -10.52
CA GLU A 75 12.06 3.33 -10.50
C GLU A 75 12.25 3.95 -9.11
N TYR A 76 11.84 3.24 -8.04
CA TYR A 76 12.04 3.69 -6.67
C TYR A 76 13.53 3.97 -6.38
N LEU A 77 14.41 3.03 -6.72
CA LEU A 77 15.86 3.16 -6.50
C LEU A 77 16.50 4.25 -7.38
N VAL A 78 16.01 4.49 -8.61
CA VAL A 78 16.46 5.61 -9.45
C VAL A 78 16.09 6.94 -8.81
N HIS A 79 14.84 7.10 -8.38
CA HIS A 79 14.39 8.32 -7.68
C HIS A 79 15.15 8.54 -6.38
N GLU A 80 15.37 7.49 -5.60
CA GLU A 80 16.16 7.55 -4.37
C GLU A 80 17.61 7.97 -4.64
N ALA A 81 18.23 7.44 -5.71
CA ALA A 81 19.60 7.79 -6.10
C ALA A 81 19.70 9.26 -6.51
N VAL A 82 18.68 9.78 -7.18
CA VAL A 82 18.63 11.21 -7.57
C VAL A 82 18.39 12.09 -6.35
N ASP A 83 17.46 11.73 -5.48
CA ASP A 83 17.12 12.48 -4.28
C ASP A 83 18.32 12.56 -3.30
N LYS A 84 19.07 11.47 -3.18
CA LYS A 84 20.32 11.40 -2.40
C LYS A 84 21.53 12.01 -3.11
N GLY A 85 21.40 12.56 -4.31
CA GLY A 85 22.46 13.19 -5.07
C GLY A 85 23.49 12.24 -5.66
N LYS A 86 23.26 10.92 -5.67
CA LYS A 86 24.13 9.93 -6.32
C LYS A 86 24.07 10.01 -7.84
N LEU A 87 22.92 10.35 -8.39
CA LEU A 87 22.67 10.60 -9.80
C LEU A 87 22.05 11.97 -9.99
N LYS A 88 22.15 12.50 -11.22
CA LYS A 88 21.40 13.68 -11.67
C LYS A 88 20.62 13.33 -12.92
N TRP A 89 19.45 13.92 -13.12
CA TRP A 89 18.61 13.64 -14.27
C TRP A 89 19.28 13.91 -15.62
N ASP A 90 20.14 14.91 -15.70
CA ASP A 90 20.92 15.33 -16.87
C ASP A 90 22.29 14.63 -16.98
N GLN A 91 22.69 13.85 -15.97
CA GLN A 91 23.92 13.08 -15.97
C GLN A 91 23.90 12.07 -17.12
N LYS A 92 24.97 12.04 -17.90
CA LYS A 92 25.16 11.06 -18.98
C LYS A 92 25.74 9.76 -18.45
N ILE A 93 25.10 8.66 -18.81
CA ILE A 93 25.49 7.29 -18.50
C ILE A 93 26.01 6.65 -19.76
N LYS A 94 27.15 5.97 -19.68
CA LYS A 94 27.68 5.15 -20.75
C LYS A 94 27.04 3.77 -20.72
N VAL A 95 26.41 3.37 -21.81
CA VAL A 95 25.75 2.06 -21.95
C VAL A 95 26.80 0.96 -22.03
N SER A 96 26.65 -0.07 -21.18
CA SER A 96 27.49 -1.26 -21.17
C SER A 96 27.17 -2.19 -22.35
N GLU A 97 28.08 -3.12 -22.64
CA GLU A 97 27.84 -4.18 -23.63
C GLU A 97 26.60 -5.03 -23.26
N TYR A 98 26.38 -5.28 -21.97
CA TYR A 98 25.21 -6.02 -21.49
C TYR A 98 23.90 -5.28 -21.78
N ALA A 99 23.77 -4.06 -21.30
CA ALA A 99 22.58 -3.23 -21.56
C ALA A 99 22.34 -3.05 -23.08
N TYR A 100 23.40 -2.86 -23.87
CA TYR A 100 23.33 -2.81 -25.32
C TYR A 100 22.77 -4.11 -25.91
N LYS A 101 23.35 -5.27 -25.60
CA LYS A 101 22.91 -6.57 -26.15
C LYS A 101 21.43 -6.86 -25.83
N ILE A 102 20.97 -6.54 -24.62
CA ILE A 102 19.56 -6.70 -24.26
C ILE A 102 18.68 -5.70 -25.02
N SER A 103 19.14 -4.46 -25.20
CA SER A 103 18.39 -3.42 -25.91
C SER A 103 18.15 -3.72 -27.38
N GLN A 104 18.95 -4.59 -28.01
CA GLN A 104 18.83 -4.99 -29.42
C GLN A 104 17.80 -6.12 -29.63
N ASP A 105 17.28 -6.70 -28.57
CA ASP A 105 16.31 -7.79 -28.68
C ASP A 105 14.91 -7.25 -29.00
N ALA A 106 14.48 -7.43 -30.24
CA ALA A 106 13.18 -6.95 -30.71
C ALA A 106 11.99 -7.77 -30.18
N SER A 107 12.22 -8.95 -29.58
CA SER A 107 11.18 -9.74 -28.93
C SER A 107 10.83 -9.19 -27.55
N LEU A 108 11.67 -8.31 -27.00
CA LEU A 108 11.49 -7.68 -25.68
C LEU A 108 11.08 -6.20 -25.84
N SER A 109 10.47 -5.64 -24.80
CA SER A 109 10.25 -4.19 -24.76
C SER A 109 11.59 -3.45 -24.63
N ASN A 110 11.98 -2.72 -25.68
CA ASN A 110 13.25 -2.00 -25.72
C ASN A 110 13.17 -0.74 -26.57
N VAL A 111 14.00 0.24 -26.23
CA VAL A 111 14.55 1.21 -27.17
C VAL A 111 15.96 0.74 -27.52
N ALA A 112 16.34 0.73 -28.80
CA ALA A 112 17.68 0.34 -29.19
C ALA A 112 18.70 1.36 -28.66
N LEU A 113 19.70 0.87 -27.95
CA LEU A 113 20.80 1.69 -27.44
C LEU A 113 22.09 1.43 -28.24
N GLU A 114 23.00 2.39 -28.28
CA GLU A 114 24.32 2.23 -28.92
C GLU A 114 25.29 1.62 -27.88
N ASN A 115 26.17 0.71 -28.33
CA ASN A 115 27.23 0.17 -27.48
C ASN A 115 28.22 1.28 -27.10
N GLY A 116 28.42 1.53 -25.82
CA GLY A 116 29.21 2.64 -25.33
C GLY A 116 28.60 4.02 -25.56
N GLY A 117 27.36 4.08 -26.05
CA GLY A 117 26.61 5.31 -26.25
C GLY A 117 26.32 6.06 -24.94
N LEU A 118 26.18 7.37 -25.01
CA LEU A 118 25.93 8.25 -23.89
C LEU A 118 24.46 8.68 -23.86
N TYR A 119 23.74 8.38 -22.77
CA TYR A 119 22.34 8.72 -22.57
C TYR A 119 22.18 9.36 -21.19
N THR A 120 21.30 10.35 -21.08
CA THR A 120 20.99 10.93 -19.76
C THR A 120 20.19 9.95 -18.90
N VAL A 121 20.31 10.05 -17.58
CA VAL A 121 19.45 9.31 -16.62
C VAL A 121 17.99 9.49 -16.96
N LYS A 122 17.57 10.72 -17.33
CA LYS A 122 16.18 11.02 -17.69
C LYS A 122 15.73 10.28 -18.96
N GLU A 123 16.55 10.24 -20.02
CA GLU A 123 16.22 9.51 -21.26
C GLU A 123 16.01 8.02 -20.97
N LEU A 124 16.93 7.40 -20.21
CA LEU A 124 16.84 5.98 -19.85
C LEU A 124 15.65 5.71 -18.91
N TYR A 125 15.40 6.59 -17.93
CA TYR A 125 14.26 6.49 -17.04
C TYR A 125 12.93 6.57 -17.79
N GLU A 126 12.76 7.53 -18.67
CA GLU A 126 11.56 7.66 -19.50
C GLU A 126 11.35 6.45 -20.41
N ALA A 127 12.41 5.88 -20.98
CA ALA A 127 12.34 4.64 -21.76
C ALA A 127 11.91 3.44 -20.89
N MET A 128 12.41 3.33 -19.66
CA MET A 128 12.02 2.31 -18.69
C MET A 128 10.54 2.47 -18.25
N ALA A 129 10.13 3.66 -17.86
CA ALA A 129 8.81 3.91 -17.29
C ALA A 129 7.69 3.86 -18.35
N ILE A 130 7.89 4.52 -19.51
CA ILE A 130 6.88 4.63 -20.58
C ILE A 130 6.81 3.36 -21.41
N PHE A 131 7.96 2.88 -21.91
CA PHE A 131 8.03 1.78 -22.87
C PHE A 131 8.50 0.46 -22.27
N SER A 132 8.79 0.44 -20.95
CA SER A 132 9.28 -0.75 -20.25
C SER A 132 10.64 -1.26 -20.77
N ALA A 133 11.49 -0.39 -21.31
CA ALA A 133 12.74 -0.73 -21.98
C ALA A 133 13.72 -1.45 -21.05
N ASN A 134 14.03 -2.72 -21.35
CA ASN A 134 14.86 -3.58 -20.49
C ASN A 134 16.32 -3.15 -20.50
N GLY A 135 16.91 -2.86 -21.70
CA GLY A 135 18.28 -2.38 -21.77
C GLY A 135 18.50 -1.06 -21.02
N ALA A 136 17.53 -0.14 -21.10
CA ALA A 136 17.57 1.12 -20.32
C ALA A 136 17.52 0.87 -18.81
N THR A 137 16.72 -0.11 -18.36
CA THR A 137 16.64 -0.49 -16.95
C THR A 137 17.98 -1.02 -16.44
N ILE A 138 18.62 -1.91 -17.21
CA ILE A 138 19.95 -2.45 -16.86
C ILE A 138 20.98 -1.34 -16.78
N ALA A 139 21.02 -0.42 -17.78
CA ALA A 139 21.96 0.70 -17.77
C ALA A 139 21.80 1.60 -16.53
N LEU A 140 20.55 1.85 -16.09
CA LEU A 140 20.27 2.58 -14.84
C LEU A 140 20.72 1.80 -13.60
N ALA A 141 20.47 0.49 -13.56
CA ALA A 141 20.89 -0.38 -12.47
C ALA A 141 22.41 -0.37 -12.31
N GLU A 142 23.15 -0.53 -13.42
CA GLU A 142 24.61 -0.46 -13.44
C GLU A 142 25.14 0.93 -13.04
N ALA A 143 24.48 2.01 -13.46
CA ALA A 143 24.87 3.36 -13.08
C ALA A 143 24.72 3.63 -11.57
N ILE A 144 23.77 2.97 -10.91
CA ILE A 144 23.53 3.12 -9.46
C ILE A 144 24.46 2.22 -8.66
N ALA A 145 24.64 0.96 -9.06
CA ALA A 145 25.28 -0.07 -8.25
C ALA A 145 26.61 -0.61 -8.85
N GLY A 146 26.98 -0.19 -10.05
CA GLY A 146 28.16 -0.71 -10.77
C GLY A 146 27.89 -2.02 -11.50
N LYS A 147 27.14 -2.96 -10.89
CA LYS A 147 26.72 -4.24 -11.50
C LYS A 147 25.26 -4.52 -11.17
N GLU A 148 24.57 -5.26 -12.05
CA GLU A 148 23.17 -5.62 -11.81
C GLU A 148 22.99 -6.50 -10.57
N VAL A 149 23.95 -7.40 -10.25
CA VAL A 149 23.89 -8.23 -9.04
C VAL A 149 23.86 -7.38 -7.76
N ASP A 150 24.64 -6.30 -7.70
CA ASP A 150 24.64 -5.39 -6.56
C ASP A 150 23.35 -4.56 -6.51
N PHE A 151 22.79 -4.21 -7.68
CA PHE A 151 21.49 -3.55 -7.74
C PHE A 151 20.37 -4.46 -7.26
N VAL A 152 20.37 -5.75 -7.62
CA VAL A 152 19.40 -6.75 -7.14
C VAL A 152 19.49 -6.90 -5.61
N LYS A 153 20.71 -6.86 -5.05
CA LYS A 153 20.86 -6.81 -3.61
C LYS A 153 20.19 -5.57 -3.01
N MET A 154 20.41 -4.38 -3.61
CA MET A 154 19.73 -3.15 -3.18
C MET A 154 18.21 -3.25 -3.28
N MET A 155 17.65 -3.89 -4.34
CA MET A 155 16.21 -4.12 -4.49
C MET A 155 15.65 -4.96 -3.33
N ASN A 156 16.32 -6.07 -2.95
CA ASN A 156 15.89 -6.92 -1.85
C ASN A 156 16.04 -6.22 -0.49
N ASP A 157 17.13 -5.48 -0.26
CA ASP A 157 17.33 -4.70 0.95
C ASP A 157 16.26 -3.60 1.08
N LYS A 158 15.94 -2.89 -0.02
CA LYS A 158 14.87 -1.88 -0.05
C LYS A 158 13.50 -2.49 0.19
N ALA A 159 13.19 -3.64 -0.39
CA ALA A 159 11.94 -4.34 -0.14
C ALA A 159 11.76 -4.66 1.35
N LYS A 160 12.81 -5.10 2.01
CA LYS A 160 12.82 -5.32 3.47
C LYS A 160 12.59 -4.02 4.24
N GLU A 161 13.27 -2.93 3.85
CA GLU A 161 13.11 -1.59 4.46
C GLU A 161 11.68 -1.07 4.35
N LEU A 162 11.03 -1.26 3.17
CA LEU A 162 9.65 -0.89 2.92
C LEU A 162 8.62 -1.82 3.59
N GLY A 163 9.08 -2.87 4.28
CA GLY A 163 8.22 -3.80 5.02
C GLY A 163 7.49 -4.84 4.16
N LEU A 164 7.96 -5.06 2.93
CA LEU A 164 7.45 -6.13 2.07
C LEU A 164 7.77 -7.49 2.69
N LYS A 165 6.89 -8.49 2.47
CA LYS A 165 6.99 -9.80 3.14
C LYS A 165 7.16 -10.97 2.18
N ASN A 166 6.41 -10.97 1.08
CA ASN A 166 6.36 -12.04 0.09
C ASN A 166 6.93 -11.54 -1.23
N TYR A 167 8.25 -11.52 -1.35
CA TYR A 167 8.97 -11.02 -2.52
C TYR A 167 10.27 -11.79 -2.75
N LYS A 168 10.74 -11.77 -3.99
CA LYS A 168 12.07 -12.20 -4.40
C LYS A 168 12.47 -11.45 -5.67
N PHE A 169 13.55 -10.68 -5.62
CA PHE A 169 14.15 -10.06 -6.79
C PHE A 169 15.40 -10.82 -7.21
N VAL A 170 15.51 -11.14 -8.50
CA VAL A 170 16.63 -11.87 -9.12
C VAL A 170 17.27 -11.10 -10.28
N ASN A 171 16.57 -10.09 -10.84
CA ASN A 171 17.10 -9.16 -11.82
C ASN A 171 16.40 -7.80 -11.73
N SER A 172 16.92 -6.79 -12.40
CA SER A 172 16.41 -5.40 -12.37
C SER A 172 15.16 -5.18 -13.23
N THR A 173 14.87 -6.07 -14.18
CA THR A 173 13.92 -5.86 -15.28
C THR A 173 12.58 -6.56 -15.11
N GLY A 174 12.58 -7.72 -14.47
CA GLY A 174 11.43 -8.64 -14.41
C GLY A 174 11.31 -9.56 -15.61
N LEU A 175 12.33 -9.68 -16.42
CA LEU A 175 12.44 -10.75 -17.42
C LEU A 175 12.68 -12.11 -16.74
N THR A 176 12.37 -13.20 -17.44
CA THR A 176 12.97 -14.49 -17.09
C THR A 176 14.48 -14.39 -17.30
N ASN A 177 15.28 -14.92 -16.38
CA ASN A 177 16.75 -14.81 -16.48
C ASN A 177 17.34 -15.37 -17.78
N LYS A 178 16.70 -16.37 -18.40
CA LYS A 178 17.12 -16.90 -19.72
C LYS A 178 17.11 -15.85 -20.83
N ASP A 179 16.18 -14.87 -20.74
CA ASP A 179 16.07 -13.79 -21.72
C ASP A 179 17.19 -12.75 -21.58
N LEU A 180 17.97 -12.83 -20.49
CA LEU A 180 19.18 -12.02 -20.25
C LEU A 180 20.43 -12.60 -20.95
N LYS A 181 20.26 -13.57 -21.87
CA LYS A 181 21.31 -14.08 -22.77
C LYS A 181 22.56 -14.58 -22.04
N GLY A 182 22.38 -15.25 -20.89
CA GLY A 182 23.46 -15.77 -20.05
C GLY A 182 24.19 -14.73 -19.21
N MET A 183 23.72 -13.46 -19.24
CA MET A 183 24.30 -12.35 -18.45
C MET A 183 23.47 -12.01 -17.20
N HIS A 184 22.55 -12.91 -16.79
CA HIS A 184 21.77 -12.72 -15.59
C HIS A 184 22.65 -12.65 -14.32
N PRO A 185 22.19 -12.02 -13.24
CA PRO A 185 22.96 -11.84 -12.02
C PRO A 185 23.52 -13.16 -11.47
N GLU A 186 24.79 -13.13 -11.08
CA GLU A 186 25.47 -14.26 -10.45
C GLU A 186 24.71 -14.75 -9.22
N GLY A 187 24.66 -16.07 -9.02
CA GLY A 187 23.91 -16.71 -7.93
C GLY A 187 22.43 -16.93 -8.24
N THR A 188 21.96 -16.62 -9.45
CA THR A 188 20.61 -16.90 -9.94
C THR A 188 20.64 -17.95 -11.05
N THR A 189 19.48 -18.58 -11.33
CA THR A 189 19.36 -19.60 -12.40
C THR A 189 18.62 -19.03 -13.62
N PRO A 190 18.79 -19.64 -14.81
CA PRO A 190 18.15 -19.17 -16.05
C PRO A 190 16.61 -19.12 -16.00
N ASP A 191 15.97 -20.01 -15.25
CA ASP A 191 14.51 -20.13 -15.17
C ASP A 191 13.89 -19.25 -14.07
N GLU A 192 14.72 -18.52 -13.33
CA GLU A 192 14.19 -17.65 -12.27
C GLU A 192 13.57 -16.37 -12.83
N GLU A 193 12.49 -15.94 -12.17
CA GLU A 193 11.80 -14.66 -12.34
C GLU A 193 11.61 -13.95 -11.01
N ASN A 194 11.44 -12.64 -11.07
CA ASN A 194 11.05 -11.85 -9.89
C ASN A 194 9.63 -12.20 -9.48
N LYS A 195 9.43 -12.42 -8.18
CA LYS A 195 8.13 -12.78 -7.60
C LYS A 195 7.74 -11.82 -6.49
N MET A 196 6.46 -11.50 -6.42
CA MET A 196 5.85 -10.74 -5.31
C MET A 196 4.39 -11.16 -5.12
N SER A 197 3.87 -10.92 -3.93
CA SER A 197 2.42 -10.96 -3.71
C SER A 197 1.74 -9.68 -4.23
N ALA A 198 0.46 -9.76 -4.60
CA ALA A 198 -0.29 -8.57 -5.02
C ALA A 198 -0.33 -7.49 -3.93
N LYS A 199 -0.34 -7.89 -2.66
CA LYS A 199 -0.29 -7.00 -1.51
C LYS A 199 1.05 -6.27 -1.39
N ASP A 200 2.15 -6.96 -1.60
CA ASP A 200 3.47 -6.34 -1.58
C ASP A 200 3.71 -5.45 -2.80
N VAL A 201 3.19 -5.82 -3.98
CA VAL A 201 3.19 -4.95 -5.16
C VAL A 201 2.41 -3.65 -4.89
N ALA A 202 1.21 -3.75 -4.26
CA ALA A 202 0.44 -2.57 -3.87
C ALA A 202 1.16 -1.73 -2.80
N THR A 203 1.88 -2.36 -1.86
CA THR A 203 2.70 -1.69 -0.85
C THR A 203 3.85 -0.92 -1.51
N LEU A 204 4.56 -1.56 -2.44
CA LEU A 204 5.61 -0.89 -3.23
C LEU A 204 5.06 0.30 -4.02
N ALA A 205 3.92 0.13 -4.70
CA ALA A 205 3.27 1.20 -5.46
C ALA A 205 2.84 2.36 -4.54
N GLN A 206 2.31 2.07 -3.35
CA GLN A 206 1.97 3.08 -2.36
C GLN A 206 3.19 3.90 -1.93
N HIS A 207 4.30 3.24 -1.59
CA HIS A 207 5.56 3.90 -1.25
C HIS A 207 6.09 4.72 -2.42
N LEU A 208 6.12 4.17 -3.62
CA LEU A 208 6.61 4.86 -4.81
C LEU A 208 5.87 6.18 -5.06
N ILE A 209 4.54 6.16 -5.00
CA ILE A 209 3.71 7.36 -5.19
C ILE A 209 3.88 8.34 -4.04
N LYS A 210 3.96 7.86 -2.80
CA LYS A 210 4.03 8.69 -1.61
C LYS A 210 5.38 9.36 -1.46
N ASP A 211 6.47 8.62 -1.65
CA ASP A 211 7.83 9.10 -1.43
C ASP A 211 8.36 9.88 -2.64
N TYR A 212 7.93 9.50 -3.85
CA TYR A 212 8.35 10.09 -5.13
C TYR A 212 7.14 10.42 -6.03
N PRO A 213 6.24 11.36 -5.66
CA PRO A 213 5.00 11.63 -6.40
C PRO A 213 5.23 12.05 -7.86
N LYS A 214 6.40 12.59 -8.19
CA LYS A 214 6.80 12.93 -9.57
C LYS A 214 6.90 11.71 -10.51
N VAL A 215 6.89 10.48 -10.00
CA VAL A 215 6.82 9.29 -10.84
C VAL A 215 5.58 9.31 -11.75
N LEU A 216 4.47 9.85 -11.25
CA LEU A 216 3.23 9.98 -12.01
C LEU A 216 3.35 10.94 -13.20
N ASP A 217 4.26 11.92 -13.16
CA ASP A 217 4.48 12.84 -14.29
C ASP A 217 5.00 12.11 -15.52
N THR A 218 5.77 11.05 -15.33
CA THR A 218 6.26 10.19 -16.42
C THR A 218 5.27 9.05 -16.71
N ALA A 219 4.75 8.39 -15.69
CA ALA A 219 3.85 7.23 -15.85
C ALA A 219 2.57 7.56 -16.62
N LYS A 220 2.05 8.80 -16.51
CA LYS A 220 0.84 9.26 -17.23
C LYS A 220 1.06 9.63 -18.70
N ILE A 221 2.30 9.61 -19.21
CA ILE A 221 2.59 9.98 -20.61
C ILE A 221 2.14 8.84 -21.55
N PRO A 222 1.12 9.05 -22.41
CA PRO A 222 0.62 7.97 -23.28
C PRO A 222 1.55 7.67 -24.46
N LYS A 223 2.22 8.68 -24.99
CA LYS A 223 3.17 8.54 -26.11
C LYS A 223 4.29 9.56 -26.00
N LYS A 224 5.49 9.16 -26.31
CA LYS A 224 6.67 10.05 -26.36
C LYS A 224 7.64 9.59 -27.43
N VAL A 225 8.35 10.53 -28.08
CA VAL A 225 9.46 10.20 -28.97
C VAL A 225 10.74 10.13 -28.15
N PHE A 226 11.42 8.99 -28.21
CA PHE A 226 12.75 8.82 -27.63
C PHE A 226 13.78 9.53 -28.49
N ARG A 227 14.55 10.44 -27.90
CA ARG A 227 15.59 11.25 -28.52
C ARG A 227 15.18 11.80 -29.90
N PRO A 228 14.24 12.76 -29.95
CA PRO A 228 13.64 13.23 -31.22
C PRO A 228 14.64 13.77 -32.23
N GLU A 229 15.81 14.27 -31.77
CA GLU A 229 16.84 14.80 -32.62
C GLU A 229 17.81 13.73 -33.16
N LYS A 230 17.72 12.49 -32.68
CA LYS A 230 18.63 11.39 -33.03
C LYS A 230 17.87 10.14 -33.50
N GLU A 231 17.49 9.27 -32.56
CA GLU A 231 16.88 7.96 -32.85
C GLU A 231 15.45 8.08 -33.37
N LYS A 232 14.69 9.11 -32.91
CA LYS A 232 13.31 9.39 -33.32
C LYS A 232 12.34 8.21 -33.11
N PHE A 233 12.63 7.36 -32.12
CA PHE A 233 11.83 6.17 -31.85
C PHE A 233 10.55 6.55 -31.07
N GLY A 234 9.38 6.19 -31.62
CA GLY A 234 8.09 6.43 -30.98
C GLY A 234 7.80 5.41 -29.89
N MET A 235 7.78 5.84 -28.63
CA MET A 235 7.36 5.05 -27.48
C MET A 235 5.87 5.21 -27.26
N SER A 236 5.11 4.13 -27.24
CA SER A 236 3.71 4.08 -26.80
C SER A 236 3.64 3.40 -25.43
N ASN A 237 2.95 4.01 -24.48
CA ASN A 237 2.82 3.46 -23.13
C ASN A 237 2.03 2.15 -23.18
N TRP A 238 2.50 1.15 -22.45
CA TRP A 238 1.80 -0.12 -22.31
C TRP A 238 0.58 -0.06 -21.40
N ASN A 239 0.43 1.01 -20.61
CA ASN A 239 -0.78 1.27 -19.86
C ASN A 239 -1.88 1.85 -20.76
N TRP A 240 -2.68 0.99 -21.34
CA TRP A 240 -3.73 1.37 -22.28
C TRP A 240 -4.91 2.11 -21.62
N MET A 241 -4.96 2.19 -20.29
CA MET A 241 -5.99 2.95 -19.58
C MET A 241 -5.70 4.44 -19.49
N LEU A 242 -4.54 4.91 -19.95
CA LEU A 242 -4.20 6.33 -19.98
C LEU A 242 -5.07 7.10 -20.99
N LYS A 243 -5.26 8.39 -20.73
CA LYS A 243 -6.03 9.30 -21.59
C LYS A 243 -5.53 9.25 -23.04
N GLY A 244 -6.44 9.09 -23.99
CA GLY A 244 -6.15 9.00 -25.42
C GLY A 244 -5.68 7.63 -25.91
N LEU A 245 -5.70 6.57 -25.06
CA LEU A 245 -5.39 5.21 -25.44
C LEU A 245 -6.65 4.31 -25.42
N VAL A 246 -6.53 3.11 -25.98
CA VAL A 246 -7.66 2.22 -26.39
C VAL A 246 -8.53 1.74 -25.23
N LYS A 247 -8.06 1.72 -24.03
CA LYS A 247 -8.78 1.32 -22.80
C LYS A 247 -8.91 2.51 -21.82
N GLU A 248 -8.90 3.73 -22.33
CA GLU A 248 -8.97 4.93 -21.51
C GLU A 248 -10.00 4.80 -20.36
N TYR A 249 -9.54 5.11 -19.15
CA TYR A 249 -10.37 5.20 -17.96
C TYR A 249 -10.06 6.50 -17.23
N ASP A 250 -11.07 7.33 -17.05
CA ASP A 250 -10.92 8.67 -16.48
C ASP A 250 -10.24 8.64 -15.10
N GLY A 251 -9.24 9.52 -14.91
CA GLY A 251 -8.45 9.65 -13.70
C GLY A 251 -7.27 8.68 -13.59
N VAL A 252 -7.04 7.77 -14.54
CA VAL A 252 -5.86 6.88 -14.54
C VAL A 252 -4.61 7.68 -14.91
N ASP A 253 -3.55 7.58 -14.08
CA ASP A 253 -2.29 8.29 -14.24
C ASP A 253 -1.03 7.43 -14.01
N GLY A 254 -1.17 6.13 -13.91
CA GLY A 254 -0.06 5.16 -13.70
C GLY A 254 -0.56 3.74 -13.57
N LEU A 255 0.28 2.75 -13.24
CA LEU A 255 1.72 2.78 -13.07
C LEU A 255 2.41 1.86 -14.12
N LYS A 256 2.36 0.52 -13.89
CA LYS A 256 3.22 -0.41 -14.63
C LYS A 256 2.51 -1.69 -15.04
N THR A 257 2.72 -2.09 -16.29
CA THR A 257 2.32 -3.40 -16.83
C THR A 257 3.47 -4.41 -16.72
N GLY A 258 3.13 -5.69 -16.72
CA GLY A 258 4.07 -6.78 -16.81
C GLY A 258 3.50 -7.93 -17.65
N SER A 259 4.35 -8.67 -18.37
CA SER A 259 3.96 -9.88 -19.07
C SER A 259 5.19 -10.76 -19.31
N THR A 260 5.09 -12.03 -18.90
CA THR A 260 5.96 -13.16 -19.26
C THR A 260 5.08 -14.40 -19.39
N PRO A 261 5.55 -15.48 -20.04
CA PRO A 261 4.77 -16.73 -20.10
C PRO A 261 4.37 -17.26 -18.73
N GLU A 262 5.20 -17.11 -17.70
CA GLU A 262 4.92 -17.58 -16.33
C GLU A 262 4.00 -16.61 -15.57
N ALA A 263 4.27 -15.31 -15.66
CA ALA A 263 3.49 -14.29 -14.96
C ALA A 263 2.08 -14.12 -15.54
N GLY A 264 1.84 -14.52 -16.81
CA GLY A 264 0.68 -14.08 -17.56
C GLY A 264 0.69 -12.56 -17.76
N ASP A 265 -0.46 -11.95 -17.89
CA ASP A 265 -0.59 -10.51 -18.03
C ASP A 265 -0.91 -9.85 -16.69
N CYS A 266 -0.09 -8.89 -16.31
CA CYS A 266 -0.14 -8.21 -15.02
C CYS A 266 -0.27 -6.70 -15.20
N PHE A 267 -0.91 -6.05 -14.23
CA PHE A 267 -1.00 -4.58 -14.21
C PHE A 267 -1.10 -4.07 -12.77
N THR A 268 -0.27 -3.08 -12.47
CA THR A 268 -0.46 -2.19 -11.32
C THR A 268 -0.93 -0.86 -11.85
N GLY A 269 -2.15 -0.46 -11.51
CA GLY A 269 -2.75 0.80 -11.92
C GLY A 269 -2.97 1.75 -10.76
N THR A 270 -3.04 3.06 -11.03
CA THR A 270 -3.52 4.06 -10.09
C THR A 270 -4.50 5.01 -10.78
N VAL A 271 -5.52 5.39 -10.04
CA VAL A 271 -6.61 6.25 -10.50
C VAL A 271 -7.01 7.22 -9.41
N GLU A 272 -7.26 8.48 -9.75
CA GLU A 272 -7.74 9.47 -8.80
C GLU A 272 -9.01 10.16 -9.30
N ARG A 273 -10.04 10.21 -8.45
CA ARG A 273 -11.28 10.97 -8.68
C ARG A 273 -11.79 11.56 -7.37
N ASN A 274 -12.17 12.82 -7.39
CA ASN A 274 -12.80 13.50 -6.25
C ASN A 274 -12.01 13.35 -4.93
N GLY A 275 -10.67 13.40 -5.00
CA GLY A 275 -9.79 13.30 -3.84
C GLY A 275 -9.66 11.89 -3.24
N MET A 276 -10.17 10.86 -3.93
CA MET A 276 -9.96 9.45 -3.59
C MET A 276 -9.07 8.80 -4.64
N ARG A 277 -7.90 8.32 -4.20
CA ARG A 277 -6.96 7.59 -5.06
C ARG A 277 -6.98 6.12 -4.73
N PHE A 278 -7.16 5.30 -5.76
CA PHE A 278 -6.98 3.85 -5.65
C PHE A 278 -5.68 3.39 -6.32
N ILE A 279 -5.08 2.36 -5.73
CA ILE A 279 -4.06 1.50 -6.34
C ILE A 279 -4.70 0.14 -6.56
N SER A 280 -4.62 -0.38 -7.77
CA SER A 280 -5.05 -1.72 -8.14
C SER A 280 -3.85 -2.57 -8.55
N VAL A 281 -3.89 -3.86 -8.22
CA VAL A 281 -2.96 -4.84 -8.78
C VAL A 281 -3.76 -6.03 -9.27
N VAL A 282 -3.49 -6.47 -10.50
CA VAL A 282 -3.98 -7.74 -11.05
C VAL A 282 -2.78 -8.52 -11.58
N ILE A 283 -2.69 -9.80 -11.22
CA ILE A 283 -1.59 -10.71 -11.60
C ILE A 283 -2.19 -11.95 -12.25
N LYS A 284 -1.57 -12.41 -13.35
CA LYS A 284 -1.93 -13.64 -14.04
C LYS A 284 -3.35 -13.59 -14.61
N THR A 285 -3.63 -12.55 -15.39
CA THR A 285 -4.83 -12.46 -16.24
C THR A 285 -4.59 -13.16 -17.57
N SER A 286 -5.66 -13.48 -18.29
CA SER A 286 -5.61 -14.32 -19.49
C SER A 286 -5.07 -13.64 -20.74
N SER A 287 -5.00 -12.31 -20.77
CA SER A 287 -4.53 -11.55 -21.95
C SER A 287 -4.17 -10.10 -21.62
N HIS A 288 -3.43 -9.46 -22.54
CA HIS A 288 -3.12 -8.02 -22.48
C HIS A 288 -4.36 -7.14 -22.28
N THR A 289 -5.49 -7.51 -22.85
CA THR A 289 -6.74 -6.77 -22.70
C THR A 289 -7.41 -7.06 -21.35
N ALA A 290 -7.44 -8.33 -20.94
CA ALA A 290 -8.09 -8.77 -19.72
C ALA A 290 -7.57 -8.05 -18.48
N ARG A 291 -6.24 -7.80 -18.38
CA ARG A 291 -5.68 -7.06 -17.23
C ARG A 291 -6.28 -5.66 -17.03
N PHE A 292 -6.67 -4.98 -18.11
CA PHE A 292 -7.34 -3.67 -18.02
C PHE A 292 -8.84 -3.81 -17.76
N ASP A 293 -9.49 -4.83 -18.31
CA ASP A 293 -10.91 -5.08 -18.08
C ASP A 293 -11.16 -5.48 -16.61
N GLU A 294 -10.29 -6.32 -16.05
CA GLU A 294 -10.36 -6.68 -14.63
C GLU A 294 -10.01 -5.50 -13.72
N THR A 295 -9.04 -4.66 -14.09
CA THR A 295 -8.73 -3.42 -13.36
C THR A 295 -9.90 -2.44 -13.39
N LYS A 296 -10.60 -2.30 -14.53
CA LYS A 296 -11.80 -1.47 -14.64
C LYS A 296 -12.89 -1.92 -13.66
N LYS A 297 -13.14 -3.23 -13.55
CA LYS A 297 -14.10 -3.79 -12.58
C LYS A 297 -13.73 -3.39 -11.13
N LEU A 298 -12.43 -3.46 -10.78
CA LEU A 298 -11.96 -3.03 -9.47
C LEU A 298 -12.21 -1.54 -9.21
N TYR A 299 -11.92 -0.67 -10.18
CA TYR A 299 -12.14 0.77 -10.05
C TYR A 299 -13.62 1.11 -9.97
N ASP A 300 -14.45 0.52 -10.84
CA ASP A 300 -15.90 0.71 -10.82
C ASP A 300 -16.48 0.27 -9.46
N TYR A 301 -16.03 -0.87 -8.93
CA TYR A 301 -16.42 -1.33 -7.59
C TYR A 301 -16.00 -0.33 -6.50
N GLY A 302 -14.75 0.12 -6.51
CA GLY A 302 -14.25 1.07 -5.53
C GLY A 302 -15.02 2.38 -5.51
N PHE A 303 -15.17 3.02 -6.67
CA PHE A 303 -15.88 4.31 -6.77
C PHE A 303 -17.40 4.19 -6.62
N ALA A 304 -18.01 3.05 -6.98
CA ALA A 304 -19.45 2.84 -6.78
C ALA A 304 -19.80 2.65 -5.29
N ASN A 305 -18.97 1.93 -4.55
CA ASN A 305 -19.33 1.45 -3.22
C ASN A 305 -18.69 2.25 -2.06
N PHE A 306 -17.63 3.02 -2.29
CA PHE A 306 -16.91 3.71 -1.23
C PHE A 306 -16.90 5.22 -1.41
N GLU A 307 -16.80 5.94 -0.31
CA GLU A 307 -16.57 7.37 -0.22
C GLU A 307 -15.51 7.68 0.85
N MET A 308 -14.77 8.80 0.67
CA MET A 308 -13.78 9.22 1.68
C MET A 308 -14.46 9.93 2.82
N LYS A 309 -14.22 9.46 4.03
CA LYS A 309 -14.66 10.11 5.27
C LYS A 309 -13.49 10.62 6.07
N LYS A 310 -13.47 11.92 6.32
CA LYS A 310 -12.51 12.53 7.24
C LYS A 310 -12.85 12.14 8.67
N MET A 311 -11.93 11.45 9.34
CA MET A 311 -12.06 11.02 10.73
C MET A 311 -11.46 12.05 11.69
N TYR A 312 -10.27 12.55 11.37
CA TYR A 312 -9.53 13.50 12.19
C TYR A 312 -8.78 14.50 11.31
N GLU A 313 -8.75 15.77 11.71
CA GLU A 313 -7.84 16.75 11.15
C GLU A 313 -6.43 16.57 11.72
N LYS A 314 -5.42 17.08 11.01
CA LYS A 314 -4.08 17.24 11.60
C LYS A 314 -4.15 18.17 12.80
N GLY A 315 -3.56 17.77 13.92
CA GLY A 315 -3.59 18.56 15.15
C GLY A 315 -4.85 18.37 16.01
N SER A 316 -5.70 17.40 15.66
CA SER A 316 -6.88 17.07 16.48
C SER A 316 -6.49 16.32 17.74
N SER A 317 -7.20 16.59 18.85
CA SER A 317 -7.16 15.74 20.03
C SER A 317 -8.04 14.51 19.83
N VAL A 318 -7.62 13.37 20.38
CA VAL A 318 -8.42 12.13 20.38
C VAL A 318 -9.25 12.08 21.63
N LYS A 319 -10.58 12.00 21.48
CA LYS A 319 -11.53 11.99 22.61
C LYS A 319 -11.18 10.91 23.64
N GLY A 320 -11.05 11.31 24.90
CA GLY A 320 -10.71 10.45 26.02
C GLY A 320 -9.22 10.09 26.15
N LYS A 321 -8.36 10.70 25.29
CA LYS A 321 -6.90 10.59 25.31
C LYS A 321 -6.24 11.88 24.82
N GLU A 322 -6.67 12.98 25.42
CA GLU A 322 -6.18 14.31 25.09
C GLU A 322 -4.77 14.57 25.63
N THR A 323 -4.37 13.80 26.66
CA THR A 323 -3.05 13.93 27.32
C THR A 323 -2.36 12.58 27.49
N VAL A 324 -1.04 12.62 27.61
CA VAL A 324 -0.16 11.48 27.97
C VAL A 324 0.75 11.92 29.11
N ARG A 325 0.96 11.01 30.07
CA ARG A 325 1.83 11.28 31.22
C ARG A 325 3.28 11.25 30.81
N VAL A 326 4.02 12.31 31.17
CA VAL A 326 5.46 12.47 30.94
C VAL A 326 6.16 12.70 32.29
N GLU A 327 7.19 11.90 32.55
CA GLU A 327 7.93 12.05 33.79
C GLU A 327 8.81 13.31 33.76
N ASN A 328 9.09 13.84 34.94
CA ASN A 328 9.86 15.08 35.15
C ASN A 328 9.31 16.32 34.45
N ALA A 329 8.16 16.24 33.79
CA ALA A 329 7.51 17.41 33.19
C ALA A 329 6.91 18.36 34.27
N LYS A 330 6.94 19.66 34.01
CA LYS A 330 6.29 20.69 34.83
C LYS A 330 4.80 20.36 34.98
N ASP A 331 4.12 20.12 33.86
CA ASP A 331 2.76 19.54 33.83
C ASP A 331 2.87 18.10 33.39
N LYS A 332 2.54 17.14 34.29
CA LYS A 332 2.70 15.71 34.00
C LYS A 332 1.77 15.21 32.90
N ASP A 333 0.60 15.79 32.75
CA ASP A 333 -0.40 15.43 31.75
C ASP A 333 -0.22 16.28 30.49
N VAL A 334 0.66 15.82 29.60
CA VAL A 334 1.08 16.53 28.38
C VAL A 334 0.07 16.37 27.27
N ALA A 335 -0.42 17.49 26.73
CA ALA A 335 -1.37 17.49 25.63
C ALA A 335 -0.77 16.91 24.35
N VAL A 336 -1.51 15.99 23.73
CA VAL A 336 -1.14 15.34 22.45
C VAL A 336 -2.16 15.65 21.35
N GLN A 337 -1.70 15.53 20.11
CA GLN A 337 -2.50 15.74 18.91
C GLN A 337 -2.09 14.80 17.78
N THR A 338 -2.98 14.57 16.83
CA THR A 338 -2.69 13.79 15.63
C THR A 338 -1.59 14.44 14.79
N LYS A 339 -0.55 13.68 14.44
CA LYS A 339 0.57 14.13 13.60
C LYS A 339 0.13 14.49 12.19
N GLN A 340 -0.90 13.82 11.68
CA GLN A 340 -1.47 14.02 10.33
C GLN A 340 -2.98 13.90 10.35
N ALA A 341 -3.64 14.39 9.29
CA ALA A 341 -5.06 14.14 9.07
C ALA A 341 -5.30 12.65 8.79
N VAL A 342 -6.47 12.15 9.16
CA VAL A 342 -6.89 10.76 8.94
C VAL A 342 -8.19 10.79 8.16
N SER A 343 -8.14 10.33 6.92
CA SER A 343 -9.30 10.08 6.08
C SER A 343 -9.30 8.62 5.66
N LEU A 344 -10.45 7.97 5.69
CA LEU A 344 -10.59 6.55 5.37
C LEU A 344 -11.75 6.33 4.41
N PRO A 345 -11.64 5.37 3.49
CA PRO A 345 -12.78 4.95 2.69
C PRO A 345 -13.79 4.22 3.58
N VAL A 346 -15.04 4.60 3.47
CA VAL A 346 -16.17 3.94 4.12
C VAL A 346 -17.17 3.48 3.07
N PRO A 347 -17.88 2.37 3.25
CA PRO A 347 -18.99 2.02 2.38
C PRO A 347 -20.01 3.17 2.37
N LYS A 348 -20.50 3.55 1.19
CA LYS A 348 -21.44 4.66 1.03
C LYS A 348 -22.68 4.48 1.92
N GLY A 349 -23.08 5.55 2.58
CA GLY A 349 -24.20 5.54 3.52
C GLY A 349 -23.89 4.92 4.90
N SER A 350 -22.71 4.39 5.12
CA SER A 350 -22.29 3.84 6.42
C SER A 350 -21.84 4.93 7.37
N LYS A 351 -22.21 4.82 8.66
CA LYS A 351 -21.91 5.86 9.66
C LYS A 351 -20.84 5.42 10.62
N ASP A 352 -20.59 4.38 11.08
CA ASP A 352 -19.69 4.05 12.21
C ASP A 352 -18.92 2.75 11.95
N VAL A 353 -18.09 2.80 10.89
CA VAL A 353 -17.36 1.63 10.36
C VAL A 353 -16.11 1.30 11.17
N TYR A 354 -15.46 2.32 11.76
CA TYR A 354 -14.18 2.16 12.44
C TYR A 354 -14.31 2.43 13.93
N LYS A 355 -13.53 1.72 14.73
CA LYS A 355 -13.23 2.04 16.12
C LYS A 355 -11.83 2.61 16.24
N THR A 356 -11.64 3.47 17.22
CA THR A 356 -10.37 4.12 17.52
C THR A 356 -9.98 3.77 18.95
N GLU A 357 -8.75 3.28 19.10
CA GLU A 357 -8.15 2.96 20.38
C GLU A 357 -6.84 3.74 20.53
N PHE A 358 -6.45 4.01 21.77
CA PHE A 358 -5.15 4.63 22.08
C PHE A 358 -4.17 3.56 22.53
N LYS A 359 -2.95 3.65 22.00
CA LYS A 359 -1.80 2.85 22.44
C LYS A 359 -0.68 3.80 22.85
N GLU A 360 -0.26 3.72 24.08
CA GLU A 360 0.91 4.44 24.55
C GLU A 360 2.17 3.84 23.91
N VAL A 361 3.03 4.71 23.38
CA VAL A 361 4.36 4.34 22.85
C VAL A 361 5.39 5.13 23.63
N ASN A 362 6.62 4.61 23.71
CA ASN A 362 7.72 5.25 24.43
C ASN A 362 7.40 5.54 25.91
N LYS A 363 6.90 4.53 26.63
CA LYS A 363 6.69 4.61 28.09
C LYS A 363 7.98 5.07 28.77
N GLY A 364 7.84 6.00 29.73
CA GLY A 364 8.97 6.53 30.51
C GLY A 364 9.73 7.67 29.80
N GLN A 365 9.13 8.31 28.80
CA GLN A 365 9.68 9.57 28.28
C GLN A 365 9.73 10.65 29.37
N GLU A 366 10.84 11.35 29.43
CA GLU A 366 11.09 12.40 30.42
C GLU A 366 11.17 13.77 29.73
N ALA A 367 10.74 14.81 30.45
CA ALA A 367 10.95 16.17 30.02
C ALA A 367 12.44 16.58 30.20
N PRO A 368 12.97 17.54 29.39
CA PRO A 368 12.21 18.38 28.44
C PRO A 368 12.00 17.67 27.07
N LEU A 369 10.86 17.96 26.42
CA LEU A 369 10.54 17.44 25.10
C LEU A 369 10.19 18.58 24.14
N LYS A 370 10.63 18.45 22.89
CA LYS A 370 10.25 19.38 21.82
C LYS A 370 8.79 19.14 21.38
N LYS A 371 8.17 20.15 20.77
CA LYS A 371 6.92 20.00 20.03
C LYS A 371 7.08 18.95 18.93
N GLY A 372 6.08 18.07 18.74
CA GLY A 372 6.06 17.06 17.68
C GLY A 372 6.70 15.72 18.06
N VAL A 373 7.11 15.52 19.31
CA VAL A 373 7.61 14.23 19.82
C VAL A 373 6.43 13.26 19.97
N ALA A 374 6.58 12.03 19.43
CA ALA A 374 5.55 10.99 19.52
C ALA A 374 5.51 10.40 20.94
N LEU A 375 4.34 10.47 21.58
CA LEU A 375 4.08 9.90 22.91
C LEU A 375 3.06 8.77 22.90
N GLY A 376 2.25 8.67 21.85
CA GLY A 376 1.25 7.63 21.70
C GLY A 376 0.88 7.40 20.25
N GLN A 377 0.05 6.40 20.04
CA GLN A 377 -0.55 6.10 18.74
C GLN A 377 -2.05 5.96 18.86
N MET A 378 -2.75 6.55 17.92
CA MET A 378 -4.13 6.26 17.64
C MET A 378 -4.17 5.04 16.71
N VAL A 379 -4.86 3.98 17.15
CA VAL A 379 -5.02 2.73 16.41
C VAL A 379 -6.45 2.68 15.88
N VAL A 380 -6.60 2.74 14.55
CA VAL A 380 -7.90 2.68 13.88
C VAL A 380 -8.11 1.29 13.31
N THR A 381 -9.21 0.64 13.67
CA THR A 381 -9.54 -0.73 13.26
C THR A 381 -10.98 -0.77 12.73
N SER A 382 -11.24 -1.57 11.72
CA SER A 382 -12.61 -1.84 11.29
C SER A 382 -13.41 -2.54 12.40
N LYS A 383 -14.71 -2.23 12.48
CA LYS A 383 -15.66 -2.96 13.35
C LYS A 383 -16.11 -4.27 12.75
N ASP A 384 -15.97 -4.43 11.42
CA ASP A 384 -16.24 -5.68 10.72
C ASP A 384 -15.05 -6.63 10.90
N SER A 385 -15.28 -7.80 11.49
CA SER A 385 -14.27 -8.85 11.68
C SER A 385 -13.75 -9.45 10.37
N ASN A 386 -14.54 -9.39 9.30
CA ASN A 386 -14.19 -9.89 7.98
C ASN A 386 -13.44 -8.87 7.12
N ASP A 387 -13.28 -7.65 7.64
CA ASP A 387 -12.55 -6.59 6.95
C ASP A 387 -11.10 -7.00 6.68
N PRO A 388 -10.60 -6.87 5.43
CA PRO A 388 -9.23 -7.26 5.09
C PRO A 388 -8.16 -6.43 5.81
N GLY A 389 -8.51 -5.27 6.34
CA GLY A 389 -7.59 -4.36 7.03
C GLY A 389 -6.88 -3.40 6.08
N PHE A 390 -5.61 -3.18 6.36
CA PHE A 390 -4.73 -2.23 5.66
C PHE A 390 -3.49 -2.96 5.14
N LEU A 391 -2.75 -2.36 4.23
CA LEU A 391 -1.46 -2.89 3.79
C LEU A 391 -0.50 -3.09 4.97
N SER A 392 -0.53 -2.21 5.96
CA SER A 392 0.25 -2.31 7.20
C SER A 392 -0.22 -3.40 8.17
N GLY A 393 -1.38 -4.02 7.94
CA GLY A 393 -1.97 -5.06 8.81
C GLY A 393 -3.44 -4.82 9.12
N LYS A 394 -3.89 -5.30 10.27
CA LYS A 394 -5.32 -5.20 10.66
C LYS A 394 -5.76 -3.80 11.10
N SER A 395 -4.82 -2.90 11.38
CA SER A 395 -5.09 -1.55 11.86
C SER A 395 -4.21 -0.51 11.21
N LEU A 396 -4.74 0.72 11.09
CA LEU A 396 -3.96 1.91 10.79
C LEU A 396 -3.46 2.52 12.08
N GLN A 397 -2.16 2.80 12.17
CA GLN A 397 -1.54 3.46 13.31
C GLN A 397 -1.16 4.90 12.92
N VAL A 398 -1.54 5.85 13.75
CA VAL A 398 -1.28 7.29 13.55
C VAL A 398 -0.63 7.85 14.80
N ASP A 399 0.55 8.43 14.67
CA ASP A 399 1.27 9.02 15.80
C ASP A 399 0.47 10.16 16.44
N LEU A 400 0.44 10.14 17.77
CA LEU A 400 0.01 11.26 18.60
C LEU A 400 1.26 11.94 19.17
N VAL A 401 1.41 13.21 18.84
CA VAL A 401 2.62 13.98 19.14
C VAL A 401 2.34 15.12 20.11
N THR A 402 3.36 15.56 20.86
CA THR A 402 3.28 16.72 21.76
C THR A 402 2.75 17.95 21.01
N LYS A 403 1.76 18.62 21.58
CA LYS A 403 1.13 19.81 20.99
C LYS A 403 2.01 21.06 21.11
N SER A 404 2.83 21.14 22.15
CA SER A 404 3.77 22.22 22.45
C SER A 404 5.08 21.63 23.00
N GLU A 405 6.07 22.46 23.26
CA GLU A 405 7.23 22.11 24.06
C GLU A 405 6.80 21.71 25.47
N VAL A 406 7.49 20.76 26.07
CA VAL A 406 7.25 20.24 27.42
C VAL A 406 8.45 20.65 28.29
N GLU A 407 8.21 21.59 29.21
CA GLU A 407 9.23 22.05 30.14
C GLU A 407 9.48 21.03 31.25
N GLU A 408 10.72 20.95 31.67
CA GLU A 408 11.10 20.17 32.86
C GLU A 408 10.68 20.85 34.16
N ALA A 409 10.20 20.08 35.11
CA ALA A 409 9.92 20.58 36.46
C ALA A 409 11.19 21.08 37.17
N GLY A 410 11.13 22.22 37.79
CA GLY A 410 12.26 22.74 38.60
C GLY A 410 12.68 21.74 39.69
N TRP A 411 13.95 21.85 40.13
CA TRP A 411 14.56 20.92 41.10
C TRP A 411 13.72 20.79 42.39
N PHE A 412 13.14 21.90 42.87
CA PHE A 412 12.32 21.94 44.08
C PHE A 412 11.04 21.11 43.91
N THR A 413 10.34 21.27 42.76
CA THR A 413 9.14 20.49 42.44
C THR A 413 9.44 19.01 42.34
N ARG A 414 10.59 18.65 41.74
CA ARG A 414 11.03 17.23 41.64
C ARG A 414 11.35 16.64 43.01
N SER A 415 12.05 17.38 43.87
CA SER A 415 12.37 16.94 45.24
C SER A 415 11.11 16.73 46.07
N MET A 416 10.13 17.67 46.04
CA MET A 416 8.89 17.55 46.76
C MET A 416 8.03 16.37 46.23
N ARG A 417 8.02 16.12 44.95
CA ARG A 417 7.35 14.95 44.34
C ARG A 417 7.99 13.63 44.77
N GLY A 418 9.34 13.58 44.86
CA GLY A 418 10.07 12.43 45.38
C GLY A 418 9.75 12.13 46.83
N ILE A 419 9.69 13.15 47.69
CA ILE A 419 9.28 13.02 49.10
C ILE A 419 7.84 12.52 49.20
N GLY A 420 6.93 13.08 48.41
CA GLY A 420 5.52 12.66 48.41
C GLY A 420 5.32 11.19 48.01
N SER A 421 6.08 10.72 46.96
CA SER A 421 6.05 9.32 46.52
C SER A 421 6.65 8.36 47.57
N PHE A 422 7.69 8.78 48.28
CA PHE A 422 8.29 8.01 49.38
C PHE A 422 7.29 7.80 50.52
N PHE A 423 6.61 8.86 50.96
CA PHE A 423 5.59 8.75 52.05
C PHE A 423 4.35 7.96 51.61
N SER A 424 3.90 8.10 50.35
CA SER A 424 2.77 7.29 49.85
C SER A 424 3.15 5.81 49.72
N GLY A 425 4.38 5.49 49.34
CA GLY A 425 4.90 4.11 49.30
C GLY A 425 4.98 3.48 50.70
N MET A 426 5.48 4.23 51.70
CA MET A 426 5.48 3.78 53.10
C MET A 426 4.07 3.56 53.65
N TRP A 427 3.14 4.45 53.34
CA TRP A 427 1.75 4.34 53.80
C TRP A 427 1.05 3.12 53.18
N ASN A 428 1.20 2.90 51.88
CA ASN A 428 0.65 1.72 51.21
C ASN A 428 1.31 0.43 51.71
N GLY A 429 2.62 0.41 51.96
CA GLY A 429 3.31 -0.74 52.54
C GLY A 429 2.83 -1.05 53.97
N ALA A 430 2.53 -0.02 54.79
CA ALA A 430 1.99 -0.20 56.11
C ALA A 430 0.55 -0.76 56.08
N ILE A 431 -0.28 -0.30 55.11
CA ILE A 431 -1.66 -0.82 54.93
C ILE A 431 -1.64 -2.28 54.49
N ASP A 432 -0.75 -2.64 53.55
CA ASP A 432 -0.61 -4.02 53.06
C ASP A 432 -0.08 -4.97 54.15
N THR A 433 0.79 -4.49 55.01
CA THR A 433 1.28 -5.23 56.17
C THR A 433 0.14 -5.48 57.20
N VAL A 434 -0.69 -4.49 57.46
CA VAL A 434 -1.84 -4.62 58.37
C VAL A 434 -2.94 -5.53 57.78
N LYS A 435 -3.18 -5.46 56.46
CA LYS A 435 -4.13 -6.38 55.79
C LYS A 435 -3.65 -7.84 55.76
N GLY A 436 -2.35 -8.08 55.87
CA GLY A 436 -1.77 -9.43 55.96
C GLY A 436 -1.84 -10.04 57.34
N TRP A 437 -2.36 -9.30 58.38
CA TRP A 437 -2.50 -9.77 59.73
C TRP A 437 -3.95 -10.16 60.10
N PHE A 438 -4.88 -9.94 59.16
CA PHE A 438 -6.28 -10.38 59.22
C PHE A 438 -6.64 -11.22 58.01
#